data_116cf9b3a60cef15f5fa38e947683949
#
_entry.id   116cf9b3a60cef15f5fa38e947683949
#
_cell.length_a   1.000
_cell.length_b   1.000
_cell.length_c   1.000
_cell.angle_alpha   90.00
_cell.angle_beta   90.00
_cell.angle_gamma   90.00
#
_symmetry.space_group_name_H-M   'P 1'
#
loop_
_entity.id
_entity.type
_entity.pdbx_description
1 polymer ?
#
loop_
_entity_poly.entity_id
_entity_poly.type
_entity_poly.pdbx_seq_one_letter_code
_entity_poly.pdbx_strand_id
1 'polypeptide(L)'
;MTIQLKEENQSLNEVVVVGYGTQKKTSATGAIGTVKGSALTHNASANVSNGIAGRVSGVIANNRSGRPGDDNSTLLIRGFNSFGGGTSPLVVVDGIPDRDLNRINPDDIESVTILKDASAAIYGVRSANGVILVTTKRGKVSAPTIKYDGSYGI
;
A
#
# COMPACT_ATOMS: atom_id res chain seq x y z
N MET A 1 0.53 -43.03 27.95
CA MET A 1 0.20 -41.61 27.95
C MET A 1 0.03 -41.23 26.50
N THR A 2 -1.22 -41.07 26.01
CA THR A 2 -1.49 -40.79 24.58
C THR A 2 -1.78 -39.31 24.46
N ILE A 3 -0.88 -38.53 23.80
CA ILE A 3 -1.06 -37.11 23.54
C ILE A 3 -1.85 -37.01 22.25
N GLN A 4 -3.10 -36.53 22.32
CA GLN A 4 -3.87 -36.15 21.16
C GLN A 4 -3.57 -34.70 20.82
N LEU A 5 -2.91 -34.45 19.69
CA LEU A 5 -2.73 -33.15 19.11
C LEU A 5 -4.02 -32.74 18.39
N LYS A 6 -4.66 -31.68 18.87
CA LYS A 6 -5.83 -31.08 18.22
C LYS A 6 -5.32 -30.01 17.25
N GLU A 7 -5.56 -30.19 15.97
CA GLU A 7 -5.28 -29.13 14.97
C GLU A 7 -6.25 -27.96 15.21
N GLU A 8 -5.71 -26.83 15.62
CA GLU A 8 -6.46 -25.57 15.71
C GLU A 8 -6.25 -24.80 14.41
N ASN A 9 -7.16 -25.00 13.46
CA ASN A 9 -7.21 -24.24 12.22
C ASN A 9 -7.78 -22.83 12.52
N GLN A 10 -6.94 -21.89 12.89
CA GLN A 10 -7.28 -20.47 12.88
C GLN A 10 -7.27 -19.97 11.43
N SER A 11 -8.42 -19.91 10.80
CA SER A 11 -8.59 -19.21 9.54
C SER A 11 -8.49 -17.71 9.79
N LEU A 12 -7.34 -17.12 9.52
CA LEU A 12 -7.15 -15.67 9.50
C LEU A 12 -7.98 -15.11 8.35
N ASN A 13 -9.12 -14.49 8.67
CA ASN A 13 -9.92 -13.76 7.72
C ASN A 13 -9.20 -12.44 7.38
N GLU A 14 -8.26 -12.48 6.44
CA GLU A 14 -7.59 -11.28 5.94
C GLU A 14 -8.60 -10.46 5.11
N VAL A 15 -8.86 -9.25 5.55
CA VAL A 15 -9.78 -8.30 4.90
C VAL A 15 -8.95 -7.33 4.09
N VAL A 16 -9.36 -7.10 2.85
CA VAL A 16 -8.72 -6.17 1.91
C VAL A 16 -9.66 -5.03 1.63
N VAL A 17 -9.13 -3.81 1.61
CA VAL A 17 -9.88 -2.62 1.21
C VAL A 17 -10.02 -2.62 -0.31
N VAL A 18 -11.25 -2.56 -0.81
CA VAL A 18 -11.58 -2.52 -2.24
C VAL A 18 -12.52 -1.35 -2.51
N GLY A 19 -12.02 -0.36 -3.22
CA GLY A 19 -12.83 0.81 -3.58
C GLY A 19 -13.42 1.49 -2.34
N TYR A 20 -14.73 1.56 -2.29
CA TYR A 20 -15.47 2.20 -1.19
C TYR A 20 -15.86 1.24 -0.05
N GLY A 21 -15.27 0.04 0.01
CA GLY A 21 -15.61 -0.96 1.02
C GLY A 21 -14.48 -1.90 1.36
N THR A 22 -14.77 -2.86 2.24
CA THR A 22 -13.86 -3.92 2.63
C THR A 22 -14.41 -5.27 2.19
N GLN A 23 -13.59 -6.10 1.57
CA GLN A 23 -13.93 -7.47 1.19
C GLN A 23 -12.95 -8.47 1.79
N LYS A 24 -13.40 -9.70 1.98
CA LYS A 24 -12.48 -10.79 2.31
C LYS A 24 -11.57 -11.04 1.12
N LYS A 25 -10.27 -11.20 1.35
CA LYS A 25 -9.27 -11.44 0.29
C LYS A 25 -9.62 -12.64 -0.59
N THR A 26 -10.23 -13.66 -0.01
CA THR A 26 -10.69 -14.86 -0.73
C THR A 26 -11.86 -14.60 -1.68
N SER A 27 -12.63 -13.53 -1.47
CA SER A 27 -13.77 -13.15 -2.31
C SER A 27 -13.44 -12.07 -3.33
N ALA A 28 -12.22 -11.54 -3.30
CA ALA A 28 -11.77 -10.53 -4.25
C ALA A 28 -11.37 -11.20 -5.57
N THR A 29 -12.20 -11.05 -6.61
CA THR A 29 -11.94 -11.60 -7.95
C THR A 29 -10.93 -10.77 -8.77
N GLY A 30 -10.63 -9.55 -8.32
CA GLY A 30 -9.68 -8.65 -8.97
C GLY A 30 -8.22 -8.95 -8.60
N ALA A 31 -7.28 -8.54 -9.47
CA ALA A 31 -5.85 -8.61 -9.19
C ALA A 31 -5.45 -7.53 -8.16
N ILE A 32 -5.49 -7.87 -6.88
CA ILE A 32 -5.22 -6.97 -5.76
C ILE A 32 -3.92 -7.38 -5.07
N GLY A 33 -3.06 -6.41 -4.82
CA GLY A 33 -1.86 -6.58 -4.00
C GLY A 33 -1.95 -5.72 -2.74
N THR A 34 -1.71 -6.30 -1.57
CA THR A 34 -1.74 -5.58 -0.30
C THR A 34 -0.42 -5.67 0.43
N VAL A 35 0.04 -4.56 0.98
CA VAL A 35 1.23 -4.44 1.84
C VAL A 35 0.79 -3.85 3.17
N LYS A 36 1.16 -4.46 4.28
CA LYS A 36 0.92 -3.92 5.62
C LYS A 36 1.88 -2.76 5.91
N GLY A 37 1.43 -1.75 6.63
CA GLY A 37 2.26 -0.60 7.01
C GLY A 37 3.54 -1.00 7.75
N SER A 38 3.47 -2.01 8.63
CA SER A 38 4.67 -2.53 9.32
C SER A 38 5.74 -3.04 8.36
N ALA A 39 5.38 -3.51 7.18
CA ALA A 39 6.35 -3.92 6.17
C ALA A 39 7.04 -2.72 5.51
N LEU A 40 6.39 -1.56 5.43
CA LEU A 40 6.94 -0.35 4.82
C LEU A 40 8.02 0.29 5.71
N THR A 41 7.84 0.24 7.03
CA THR A 41 8.77 0.84 8.01
C THR A 41 10.09 0.07 8.18
N HIS A 42 10.18 -1.16 7.65
CA HIS A 42 11.44 -1.92 7.68
C HIS A 42 12.53 -1.38 6.75
N ASN A 43 12.19 -0.53 5.80
CA ASN A 43 13.17 0.11 4.94
C ASN A 43 13.60 1.43 5.56
N ALA A 44 14.90 1.72 5.55
CA ALA A 44 15.46 2.99 6.03
C ALA A 44 15.06 4.22 5.17
N SER A 45 14.31 4.01 4.09
CA SER A 45 13.83 5.10 3.23
C SER A 45 12.63 5.80 3.85
N ALA A 46 12.69 7.12 3.92
CA ALA A 46 11.57 7.96 4.36
C ALA A 46 10.37 7.94 3.40
N ASN A 47 10.58 7.52 2.14
CA ASN A 47 9.56 7.56 1.11
C ASN A 47 8.79 6.24 1.00
N VAL A 48 7.46 6.35 1.07
CA VAL A 48 6.53 5.22 0.94
C VAL A 48 6.68 4.51 -0.40
N SER A 49 6.95 5.27 -1.49
CA SER A 49 7.14 4.72 -2.83
C SER A 49 8.29 3.70 -2.90
N ASN A 50 9.39 3.95 -2.18
CA ASN A 50 10.52 3.02 -2.08
C ASN A 50 10.15 1.77 -1.26
N GLY A 51 9.32 1.94 -0.23
CA GLY A 51 8.85 0.85 0.62
C GLY A 51 7.96 -0.16 -0.10
N ILE A 52 7.27 0.25 -1.18
CA ILE A 52 6.41 -0.62 -1.99
C ILE A 52 7.23 -1.44 -3.00
N ALA A 53 8.42 -0.96 -3.37
CA ALA A 53 9.29 -1.61 -4.35
C ALA A 53 9.56 -3.07 -3.99
N GLY A 54 9.35 -3.98 -4.96
CA GLY A 54 9.61 -5.41 -4.80
C GLY A 54 8.66 -6.18 -3.88
N ARG A 55 7.69 -5.52 -3.23
CA ARG A 55 6.76 -6.16 -2.29
C ARG A 55 5.43 -6.56 -2.92
N VAL A 56 5.08 -5.97 -4.04
CA VAL A 56 3.85 -6.26 -4.77
C VAL A 56 4.18 -6.69 -6.19
N SER A 57 3.72 -7.87 -6.57
CA SER A 57 3.90 -8.37 -7.93
C SER A 57 3.25 -7.42 -8.96
N GLY A 58 3.93 -7.18 -10.09
CA GLY A 58 3.44 -6.31 -11.16
C GLY A 58 3.48 -4.81 -10.85
N VAL A 59 4.20 -4.40 -9.81
CA VAL A 59 4.54 -3.01 -9.52
C VAL A 59 6.01 -2.82 -9.77
N ILE A 60 6.34 -1.84 -10.61
CA ILE A 60 7.70 -1.44 -10.91
C ILE A 60 7.93 -0.09 -10.22
N ALA A 61 8.95 -0.01 -9.39
CA ALA A 61 9.41 1.24 -8.80
C ALA A 61 10.73 1.64 -9.48
N ASN A 62 10.73 2.79 -10.09
CA ASN A 62 11.92 3.35 -10.74
C ASN A 62 12.39 4.58 -9.95
N ASN A 63 13.49 4.43 -9.27
CA ASN A 63 14.17 5.54 -8.60
C ASN A 63 15.26 6.07 -9.54
N ARG A 64 15.11 7.33 -9.97
CA ARG A 64 16.04 7.99 -10.90
C ARG A 64 17.14 8.76 -10.18
N SER A 65 16.92 9.11 -8.93
CA SER A 65 17.85 9.94 -8.15
C SER A 65 18.08 9.29 -6.80
N GLY A 66 19.32 9.16 -6.39
CA GLY A 66 19.70 8.75 -5.03
C GLY A 66 20.06 9.95 -4.15
N ARG A 67 19.66 11.18 -4.54
CA ARG A 67 19.98 12.39 -3.79
C ARG A 67 19.07 12.49 -2.55
N PRO A 68 19.59 12.85 -1.40
CA PRO A 68 18.76 13.17 -0.24
C PRO A 68 17.72 14.25 -0.58
N GLY A 69 16.44 13.96 -0.31
CA GLY A 69 15.32 14.85 -0.62
C GLY A 69 14.72 14.73 -2.02
N ASP A 70 15.36 13.96 -2.93
CA ASP A 70 14.86 13.65 -4.27
C ASP A 70 15.05 12.15 -4.55
N ASP A 71 14.67 11.34 -3.59
CA ASP A 71 14.83 9.87 -3.58
C ASP A 71 13.51 9.12 -3.78
N ASN A 72 12.47 9.81 -4.31
CA ASN A 72 11.17 9.19 -4.60
C ASN A 72 11.26 8.25 -5.80
N SER A 73 10.56 7.13 -5.69
CA SER A 73 10.38 6.23 -6.82
C SER A 73 9.11 6.56 -7.61
N THR A 74 9.24 6.59 -8.93
CA THR A 74 8.08 6.58 -9.82
C THR A 74 7.51 5.16 -9.84
N LEU A 75 6.26 5.02 -9.42
CA LEU A 75 5.57 3.74 -9.41
C LEU A 75 4.82 3.53 -10.73
N LEU A 76 4.96 2.34 -11.30
CA LEU A 76 4.25 1.90 -12.49
C LEU A 76 3.57 0.57 -12.17
N ILE A 77 2.31 0.44 -12.55
CA ILE A 77 1.54 -0.80 -12.39
C ILE A 77 1.37 -1.43 -13.77
N ARG A 78 1.95 -2.64 -13.94
CA ARG A 78 1.95 -3.41 -15.19
C ARG A 78 2.55 -2.71 -16.42
N GLY A 79 3.37 -1.67 -16.22
CA GLY A 79 4.07 -0.98 -17.30
C GLY A 79 3.44 0.35 -17.71
N PHE A 80 3.77 0.79 -18.91
CA PHE A 80 3.33 2.08 -19.44
C PHE A 80 2.02 1.90 -20.21
N ASN A 81 0.91 2.33 -19.64
CA ASN A 81 -0.38 2.40 -20.33
C ASN A 81 -0.80 3.87 -20.40
N SER A 82 -0.41 4.55 -21.48
CA SER A 82 -0.76 5.97 -21.65
C SER A 82 -1.63 6.17 -22.89
N PHE A 83 -2.86 6.63 -22.68
CA PHE A 83 -3.73 7.21 -23.70
C PHE A 83 -3.75 8.73 -23.50
N GLY A 84 -2.63 9.41 -23.81
CA GLY A 84 -2.58 10.88 -23.76
C GLY A 84 -2.59 11.51 -22.36
N GLY A 85 -2.52 10.73 -21.29
CA GLY A 85 -2.39 11.17 -19.90
C GLY A 85 -1.10 10.67 -19.26
N GLY A 86 -0.81 11.08 -18.04
CA GLY A 86 0.36 10.61 -17.28
C GLY A 86 0.39 9.08 -17.10
N THR A 87 1.56 8.53 -16.89
CA THR A 87 1.77 7.09 -16.66
C THR A 87 1.66 6.70 -15.18
N SER A 88 1.50 7.68 -14.30
CA SER A 88 1.41 7.46 -12.84
C SER A 88 0.08 6.85 -12.45
N PRO A 89 0.06 5.91 -11.50
CA PRO A 89 -1.17 5.39 -10.92
C PRO A 89 -1.90 6.46 -10.10
N LEU A 90 -3.21 6.32 -9.98
CA LEU A 90 -4.03 7.18 -9.12
C LEU A 90 -3.78 6.82 -7.65
N VAL A 91 -3.36 7.80 -6.86
CA VAL A 91 -3.20 7.63 -5.40
C VAL A 91 -4.45 8.12 -4.69
N VAL A 92 -5.02 7.26 -3.85
CA VAL A 92 -6.19 7.54 -3.03
C VAL A 92 -5.84 7.28 -1.57
N VAL A 93 -5.94 8.30 -0.74
CA VAL A 93 -5.63 8.22 0.69
C VAL A 93 -6.92 8.40 1.49
N ASP A 94 -7.31 7.39 2.24
CA ASP A 94 -8.55 7.36 3.04
C ASP A 94 -9.80 7.77 2.24
N GLY A 95 -9.85 7.36 0.96
CA GLY A 95 -10.95 7.68 0.05
C GLY A 95 -10.81 9.02 -0.68
N ILE A 96 -9.77 9.81 -0.40
CA ILE A 96 -9.52 11.10 -1.06
C ILE A 96 -8.50 10.88 -2.19
N PRO A 97 -8.88 11.09 -3.47
CA PRO A 97 -7.98 10.94 -4.60
C PRO A 97 -6.99 12.12 -4.72
N ASP A 98 -5.97 11.94 -5.58
CA ASP A 98 -4.96 12.95 -5.95
C ASP A 98 -4.06 13.40 -4.79
N ARG A 99 -3.80 12.52 -3.85
CA ARG A 99 -2.84 12.79 -2.78
C ARG A 99 -1.44 12.35 -3.19
N ASP A 100 -0.45 13.08 -2.72
CA ASP A 100 0.95 12.72 -2.93
C ASP A 100 1.37 11.63 -1.92
N LEU A 101 1.74 10.47 -2.44
CA LEU A 101 2.17 9.33 -1.64
C LEU A 101 3.42 9.62 -0.81
N ASN A 102 4.33 10.44 -1.33
CA ASN A 102 5.62 10.73 -0.68
C ASN A 102 5.51 11.75 0.47
N ARG A 103 4.35 12.39 0.62
CA ARG A 103 4.06 13.30 1.74
C ARG A 103 3.43 12.62 2.95
N ILE A 104 3.24 11.30 2.88
CA ILE A 104 2.64 10.53 3.95
C ILE A 104 3.78 9.88 4.73
N ASN A 105 3.75 10.02 6.05
CA ASN A 105 4.69 9.32 6.91
C ASN A 105 4.39 7.80 6.85
N PRO A 106 5.38 6.94 6.52
CA PRO A 106 5.20 5.49 6.52
C PRO A 106 4.66 4.93 7.84
N ASP A 107 4.99 5.56 8.96
CA ASP A 107 4.51 5.15 10.28
C ASP A 107 3.02 5.35 10.50
N ASP A 108 2.39 6.28 9.78
CA ASP A 108 0.97 6.55 9.86
C ASP A 108 0.14 5.61 8.97
N ILE A 109 0.79 4.79 8.14
CA ILE A 109 0.11 3.87 7.22
C ILE A 109 -0.26 2.58 7.95
N GLU A 110 -1.52 2.18 7.84
CA GLU A 110 -2.01 0.88 8.26
C GLU A 110 -1.78 -0.17 7.16
N SER A 111 -2.20 0.15 5.93
CA SER A 111 -2.01 -0.73 4.77
C SER A 111 -2.00 0.06 3.47
N VAL A 112 -1.31 -0.50 2.46
CA VAL A 112 -1.36 -0.04 1.07
C VAL A 112 -1.92 -1.16 0.22
N THR A 113 -3.01 -0.88 -0.48
CA THR A 113 -3.67 -1.82 -1.40
C THR A 113 -3.55 -1.31 -2.82
N ILE A 114 -3.05 -2.14 -3.72
CA ILE A 114 -2.86 -1.81 -5.12
C ILE A 114 -3.90 -2.55 -5.94
N LEU A 115 -4.79 -1.77 -6.55
CA LEU A 115 -5.81 -2.25 -7.47
C LEU A 115 -5.27 -2.22 -8.89
N LYS A 116 -5.37 -3.36 -9.55
CA LYS A 116 -4.92 -3.55 -10.93
C LYS A 116 -6.12 -3.88 -11.81
N ASP A 117 -6.06 -3.45 -13.06
CA ASP A 117 -7.07 -3.79 -14.08
C ASP A 117 -8.51 -3.45 -13.67
N ALA A 118 -9.42 -4.42 -13.84
CA ALA A 118 -10.85 -4.25 -13.59
C ALA A 118 -11.17 -3.77 -12.16
N SER A 119 -10.37 -4.12 -11.16
CA SER A 119 -10.58 -3.67 -9.79
C SER A 119 -10.35 -2.15 -9.61
N ALA A 120 -9.56 -1.54 -10.48
CA ALA A 120 -9.32 -0.10 -10.51
C ALA A 120 -10.46 0.67 -11.22
N ALA A 121 -11.28 0.02 -12.05
CA ALA A 121 -12.30 0.67 -12.88
C ALA A 121 -13.35 1.47 -12.09
N ILE A 122 -13.55 1.15 -10.80
CA ILE A 122 -14.45 1.88 -9.90
C ILE A 122 -14.06 3.37 -9.78
N TYR A 123 -12.77 3.68 -9.97
CA TYR A 123 -12.24 5.06 -9.91
C TYR A 123 -12.28 5.79 -11.27
N GLY A 124 -12.93 5.18 -12.29
CA GLY A 124 -13.15 5.77 -13.60
C GLY A 124 -11.91 5.79 -14.50
N VAL A 125 -11.94 6.65 -15.52
CA VAL A 125 -10.90 6.72 -16.58
C VAL A 125 -9.50 7.04 -16.02
N ARG A 126 -9.43 7.79 -14.94
CA ARG A 126 -8.15 8.17 -14.31
C ARG A 126 -7.40 7.00 -13.66
N SER A 127 -8.07 5.88 -13.48
CA SER A 127 -7.49 4.67 -12.91
C SER A 127 -6.94 3.70 -13.96
N ALA A 128 -6.85 4.11 -15.22
CA ALA A 128 -6.33 3.27 -16.31
C ALA A 128 -4.92 2.70 -16.03
N ASN A 129 -4.10 3.43 -15.29
CA ASN A 129 -2.76 3.02 -14.86
C ASN A 129 -2.75 2.31 -13.49
N GLY A 130 -3.92 1.90 -12.99
CA GLY A 130 -4.10 1.31 -11.66
C GLY A 130 -4.32 2.33 -10.56
N VAL A 131 -4.68 1.84 -9.38
CA VAL A 131 -4.96 2.67 -8.19
C VAL A 131 -4.16 2.15 -7.01
N ILE A 132 -3.56 3.08 -6.27
CA ILE A 132 -2.88 2.83 -5.00
C ILE A 132 -3.77 3.38 -3.89
N LEU A 133 -4.40 2.48 -3.13
CA LEU A 133 -5.20 2.85 -1.96
C LEU A 133 -4.31 2.83 -0.73
N VAL A 134 -4.22 3.94 -0.04
CA VAL A 134 -3.54 4.06 1.24
C VAL A 134 -4.58 4.20 2.32
N THR A 135 -4.52 3.32 3.31
CA THR A 135 -5.33 3.41 4.52
C THR A 135 -4.43 3.83 5.66
N THR A 136 -4.77 4.92 6.32
CA THR A 136 -4.01 5.41 7.47
C THR A 136 -4.51 4.78 8.77
N LYS A 137 -3.63 4.75 9.77
CA LYS A 137 -3.97 4.27 11.11
C LYS A 137 -5.01 5.20 11.74
N ARG A 138 -6.09 4.63 12.23
CA ARG A 138 -7.11 5.37 12.97
C ARG A 138 -6.86 5.29 14.46
N GLY A 139 -7.14 6.38 15.15
CA GLY A 139 -7.11 6.41 16.61
C GLY A 139 -8.06 5.35 17.20
N LYS A 140 -7.58 4.64 18.20
CA LYS A 140 -8.38 3.69 18.99
C LYS A 140 -8.63 4.30 20.36
N VAL A 141 -9.79 4.03 20.94
CA VAL A 141 -10.07 4.39 22.33
C VAL A 141 -9.22 3.48 23.21
N SER A 142 -8.06 3.97 23.63
CA SER A 142 -7.09 3.25 24.49
C SER A 142 -6.37 4.28 25.37
N ALA A 143 -5.62 3.81 26.35
CA ALA A 143 -4.70 4.66 27.11
C ALA A 143 -3.75 5.39 26.14
N PRO A 144 -3.39 6.66 26.41
CA PRO A 144 -2.50 7.42 25.56
C PRO A 144 -1.14 6.73 25.45
N THR A 145 -0.68 6.52 24.22
CA THR A 145 0.63 5.94 23.93
C THR A 145 1.50 7.01 23.28
N ILE A 146 2.64 7.32 23.89
CA ILE A 146 3.62 8.24 23.33
C ILE A 146 4.74 7.39 22.73
N LYS A 147 4.99 7.55 21.42
CA LYS A 147 6.05 6.88 20.70
C LYS A 147 7.02 7.93 20.15
N TYR A 148 8.30 7.75 20.40
CA TYR A 148 9.35 8.57 19.82
C TYR A 148 10.24 7.68 18.96
N ASP A 149 10.36 8.03 17.67
CA ASP A 149 11.25 7.37 16.73
C ASP A 149 12.23 8.40 16.18
N GLY A 150 13.52 8.10 16.25
CA GLY A 150 14.57 8.96 15.71
C GLY A 150 15.57 8.12 14.91
N SER A 151 16.01 8.63 13.76
CA SER A 151 17.08 8.03 12.97
C SER A 151 18.21 9.04 12.77
N TYR A 152 19.45 8.57 12.89
CA TYR A 152 20.63 9.32 12.56
C TYR A 152 21.41 8.57 11.48
N GLY A 153 21.71 9.24 10.38
CA GLY A 153 22.52 8.71 9.29
C GLY A 153 23.79 9.55 9.11
N ILE A 154 24.91 8.89 8.83
CA ILE A 154 26.19 9.49 8.46
C ILE A 154 26.38 9.26 6.97
#